data_d2dea8baef78d67338860dcb82a476c8
#
_entry.id   d2dea8baef78d67338860dcb82a476c8
#
_cell.length_a   1.000
_cell.length_b   1.000
_cell.length_c   1.000
_cell.angle_alpha   90.00
_cell.angle_beta   90.00
_cell.angle_gamma   90.00
#
_symmetry.space_group_name_H-M   'P 1'
#
loop_
_entity.id
_entity.type
_entity.pdbx_description
1 polymer ?
#
loop_
_entity_poly.entity_id
_entity_poly.type
_entity_poly.pdbx_seq_one_letter_code
_entity_poly.pdbx_strand_id
1 'polypeptide(L)'
;NAESRISDILLRIVNFHPGLPKYNEPLYLDLVEHLFSEISASRQEDRRAAHLPPLYAASMKQIFDTRYFELLTLDVLASELHMNKFKLAKEFKNYYGIAPIEYLIEKRIEVAKTLLASSQKTVTQVGMDVSMENTPYFISLFKRRVGQTPLFYRQKMQRNCLPR
;
A
#
# COMPACT_ATOMS: atom_id res chain seq x y z
N ASN A 1 14.15 12.44 18.24
CA ASN A 1 14.08 11.17 17.53
C ASN A 1 14.53 10.05 18.49
N ALA A 2 13.76 8.94 18.60
CA ALA A 2 14.06 7.85 19.54
C ALA A 2 15.45 7.24 19.30
N GLU A 3 15.85 7.07 18.04
CA GLU A 3 17.20 6.57 17.67
C GLU A 3 18.33 7.46 18.18
N SER A 4 18.17 8.78 18.14
CA SER A 4 19.15 9.73 18.64
C SER A 4 19.29 9.61 20.18
N ARG A 5 18.21 9.41 20.91
CA ARG A 5 18.21 9.22 22.36
C ARG A 5 18.85 7.90 22.79
N ILE A 6 18.51 6.81 22.09
CA ILE A 6 19.11 5.50 22.34
C ILE A 6 20.61 5.53 22.08
N SER A 7 21.06 6.17 20.99
CA SER A 7 22.49 6.34 20.68
C SER A 7 23.21 7.15 21.75
N ASP A 8 22.61 8.21 22.27
CA ASP A 8 23.20 9.03 23.34
C ASP A 8 23.34 8.24 24.65
N ILE A 9 22.33 7.46 25.02
CA ILE A 9 22.39 6.60 26.21
C ILE A 9 23.46 5.51 26.05
N LEU A 10 23.54 4.86 24.88
CA LEU A 10 24.56 3.86 24.59
C LEU A 10 25.98 4.46 24.66
N LEU A 11 26.20 5.64 24.11
CA LEU A 11 27.49 6.34 24.21
C LEU A 11 27.87 6.66 25.67
N ARG A 12 26.88 7.03 26.49
CA ARG A 12 27.11 7.28 27.93
C ARG A 12 27.46 5.99 28.66
N ILE A 13 26.85 4.87 28.35
CA ILE A 13 27.15 3.55 28.92
C ILE A 13 28.57 3.09 28.48
N VAL A 14 28.91 3.22 27.19
CA VAL A 14 30.22 2.80 26.64
C VAL A 14 31.36 3.66 27.16
N ASN A 15 31.12 4.95 27.34
CA ASN A 15 32.12 5.88 27.92
C ASN A 15 32.28 5.76 29.44
N PHE A 16 31.53 4.89 30.08
CA PHE A 16 31.63 4.58 31.50
C PHE A 16 32.84 3.68 31.73
N HIS A 17 33.94 4.27 32.15
CA HIS A 17 35.23 3.55 32.35
C HIS A 17 35.12 2.49 33.44
N PRO A 18 35.62 1.25 33.17
CA PRO A 18 35.61 0.14 34.14
C PRO A 18 36.55 0.34 35.36
N GLY A 19 37.14 1.51 35.51
CA GLY A 19 38.08 1.85 36.61
C GLY A 19 37.51 2.80 37.66
N LEU A 20 36.23 3.20 37.59
CA LEU A 20 35.62 4.05 38.62
C LEU A 20 35.17 3.22 39.83
N PRO A 21 35.33 3.74 41.06
CA PRO A 21 35.00 3.01 42.27
C PRO A 21 33.52 2.58 42.34
N LYS A 22 33.27 1.49 43.07
CA LYS A 22 31.96 0.78 43.26
C LYS A 22 30.74 1.66 43.64
N TYR A 23 30.93 2.95 43.83
CA TYR A 23 29.89 3.93 44.19
C TYR A 23 28.98 4.35 43.03
N ASN A 24 29.23 3.89 41.79
CA ASN A 24 28.45 4.29 40.60
C ASN A 24 27.45 3.21 40.09
N GLU A 25 27.29 2.09 40.82
CA GLU A 25 26.28 1.10 40.50
C GLU A 25 24.86 1.68 40.34
N PRO A 26 24.37 2.60 41.20
CA PRO A 26 23.03 3.18 41.04
C PRO A 26 22.89 3.96 39.73
N LEU A 27 23.92 4.69 39.30
CA LEU A 27 23.89 5.47 38.07
C LEU A 27 23.91 4.57 36.81
N TYR A 28 24.61 3.45 36.88
CA TYR A 28 24.63 2.46 35.80
C TYR A 28 23.26 1.76 35.64
N LEU A 29 22.65 1.38 36.74
CA LEU A 29 21.30 0.78 36.75
C LEU A 29 20.27 1.76 36.22
N ASP A 30 20.30 3.03 36.61
CA ASP A 30 19.42 4.09 36.11
C ASP A 30 19.56 4.28 34.59
N LEU A 31 20.80 4.29 34.07
CA LEU A 31 21.04 4.37 32.63
C LEU A 31 20.52 3.14 31.87
N VAL A 32 20.67 1.96 32.45
CA VAL A 32 20.14 0.72 31.86
C VAL A 32 18.61 0.71 31.85
N GLU A 33 17.97 1.08 32.97
CA GLU A 33 16.52 1.20 33.05
C GLU A 33 15.96 2.24 32.08
N HIS A 34 16.65 3.36 31.95
CA HIS A 34 16.28 4.39 30.97
C HIS A 34 16.40 3.90 29.53
N LEU A 35 17.46 3.15 29.20
CA LEU A 35 17.63 2.51 27.91
C LEU A 35 16.50 1.50 27.62
N PHE A 36 16.16 0.65 28.60
CA PHE A 36 15.04 -0.30 28.46
C PHE A 36 13.69 0.41 28.26
N SER A 37 13.47 1.52 28.94
CA SER A 37 12.27 2.34 28.78
C SER A 37 12.17 2.93 27.38
N GLU A 38 13.25 3.49 26.84
CA GLU A 38 13.29 4.05 25.47
C GLU A 38 13.15 2.97 24.40
N ILE A 39 13.76 1.80 24.57
CA ILE A 39 13.57 0.66 23.66
C ILE A 39 12.13 0.15 23.70
N SER A 40 11.52 0.09 24.87
CA SER A 40 10.13 -0.35 25.03
C SER A 40 9.15 0.66 24.42
N ALA A 41 9.40 1.95 24.57
CA ALA A 41 8.64 3.03 23.94
C ALA A 41 8.76 2.98 22.41
N SER A 42 9.96 2.78 21.88
CA SER A 42 10.22 2.63 20.46
C SER A 42 9.49 1.40 19.87
N ARG A 43 9.48 0.25 20.59
CA ARG A 43 8.71 -0.93 20.18
C ARG A 43 7.19 -0.71 20.20
N GLN A 44 6.71 0.18 21.06
CA GLN A 44 5.29 0.52 21.14
C GLN A 44 4.88 1.48 20.03
N GLU A 45 5.78 2.38 19.61
CA GLU A 45 5.63 3.21 18.42
C GLU A 45 5.65 2.36 17.14
N ASP A 46 6.55 1.38 17.03
CA ASP A 46 6.59 0.40 15.94
C ASP A 46 5.31 -0.44 15.85
N ARG A 47 4.71 -0.81 16.98
CA ARG A 47 3.41 -1.52 17.00
C ARG A 47 2.25 -0.63 16.59
N ARG A 48 2.28 0.67 16.85
CA ARG A 48 1.30 1.65 16.34
C ARG A 48 1.53 1.94 14.85
N ALA A 49 2.79 2.04 14.43
CA ALA A 49 3.16 2.15 13.02
C ALA A 49 2.80 0.90 12.20
N ALA A 50 2.76 -0.29 12.83
CA ALA A 50 2.34 -1.52 12.17
C ALA A 50 0.86 -1.55 11.71
N HIS A 51 0.04 -0.57 12.15
CA HIS A 51 -1.32 -0.36 11.65
C HIS A 51 -1.40 0.61 10.47
N LEU A 52 -0.30 1.34 10.19
CA LEU A 52 -0.21 2.19 9.00
C LEU A 52 0.40 1.39 7.84
N PRO A 53 -0.10 1.58 6.62
CA PRO A 53 0.53 0.95 5.46
C PRO A 53 2.00 1.37 5.38
N PRO A 54 2.92 0.44 5.08
CA PRO A 54 4.27 0.82 4.72
C PRO A 54 4.20 1.94 3.68
N LEU A 55 5.04 2.97 3.80
CA LEU A 55 5.00 4.16 2.93
C LEU A 55 4.90 3.78 1.44
N TYR A 56 5.65 2.77 1.01
CA TYR A 56 5.65 2.29 -0.37
C TYR A 56 4.33 1.61 -0.78
N ALA A 57 3.70 0.87 0.12
CA ALA A 57 2.40 0.23 -0.16
C ALA A 57 1.30 1.29 -0.27
N ALA A 58 1.34 2.34 0.59
CA ALA A 58 0.44 3.48 0.51
C ALA A 58 0.63 4.27 -0.78
N SER A 59 1.90 4.58 -1.15
CA SER A 59 2.23 5.28 -2.39
C SER A 59 1.78 4.50 -3.62
N MET A 60 2.02 3.18 -3.64
CA MET A 60 1.56 2.32 -4.73
C MET A 60 0.03 2.31 -4.86
N LYS A 61 -0.68 2.21 -3.74
CA LYS A 61 -2.14 2.30 -3.74
C LYS A 61 -2.63 3.63 -4.29
N GLN A 62 -2.03 4.73 -3.87
CA GLN A 62 -2.37 6.06 -4.38
C GLN A 62 -2.13 6.17 -5.90
N ILE A 63 -1.01 5.64 -6.41
CA ILE A 63 -0.74 5.58 -7.85
C ILE A 63 -1.84 4.79 -8.58
N PHE A 64 -2.22 3.62 -8.08
CA PHE A 64 -3.29 2.83 -8.68
C PHE A 64 -4.65 3.54 -8.66
N ASP A 65 -4.97 4.24 -7.58
CA ASP A 65 -6.24 4.94 -7.45
C ASP A 65 -6.35 6.18 -8.36
N THR A 66 -5.22 6.84 -8.65
CA THR A 66 -5.19 8.08 -9.45
C THR A 66 -4.74 7.89 -10.89
N ARG A 67 -3.91 6.88 -11.18
CA ARG A 67 -3.27 6.65 -12.49
C ARG A 67 -3.63 5.28 -13.09
N TYR A 68 -4.78 4.70 -12.73
CA TYR A 68 -5.25 3.40 -13.23
C TYR A 68 -5.32 3.31 -14.76
N PHE A 69 -5.47 4.43 -15.44
CA PHE A 69 -5.55 4.54 -16.90
C PHE A 69 -4.19 4.50 -17.61
N GLU A 70 -3.09 4.48 -16.87
CA GLU A 70 -1.74 4.35 -17.43
C GLU A 70 -1.28 2.89 -17.53
N LEU A 71 -0.26 2.63 -18.36
CA LEU A 71 0.38 1.32 -18.45
C LEU A 71 1.30 1.08 -17.24
N LEU A 72 0.69 0.74 -16.11
CA LEU A 72 1.40 0.47 -14.87
C LEU A 72 1.83 -0.99 -14.79
N THR A 73 3.13 -1.21 -14.64
CA THR A 73 3.72 -2.52 -14.34
C THR A 73 4.49 -2.47 -13.03
N LEU A 74 4.79 -3.63 -12.45
CA LEU A 74 5.62 -3.68 -11.24
C LEU A 74 7.02 -3.10 -11.46
N ASP A 75 7.57 -3.22 -12.68
CA ASP A 75 8.89 -2.66 -13.01
C ASP A 75 8.84 -1.12 -13.07
N VAL A 76 7.79 -0.54 -13.64
CA VAL A 76 7.57 0.92 -13.66
C VAL A 76 7.44 1.45 -12.23
N LEU A 77 6.62 0.81 -11.40
CA LEU A 77 6.41 1.23 -10.01
C LEU A 77 7.68 1.07 -9.16
N ALA A 78 8.43 -0.01 -9.37
CA ALA A 78 9.69 -0.26 -8.69
C ALA A 78 10.74 0.82 -9.03
N SER A 79 10.81 1.23 -10.29
CA SER A 79 11.67 2.31 -10.76
C SER A 79 11.25 3.66 -10.16
N GLU A 80 9.95 3.99 -10.20
CA GLU A 80 9.40 5.26 -9.70
C GLU A 80 9.56 5.40 -8.18
N LEU A 81 9.38 4.30 -7.44
CA LEU A 81 9.50 4.27 -5.97
C LEU A 81 10.92 3.94 -5.48
N HIS A 82 11.89 3.77 -6.40
CA HIS A 82 13.28 3.37 -6.08
C HIS A 82 13.37 2.13 -5.20
N MET A 83 12.53 1.11 -5.48
CA MET A 83 12.39 -0.10 -4.68
C MET A 83 12.56 -1.36 -5.52
N ASN A 84 12.98 -2.45 -4.86
CA ASN A 84 12.95 -3.77 -5.49
C ASN A 84 11.49 -4.22 -5.71
N LYS A 85 11.14 -4.63 -6.95
CA LYS A 85 9.77 -5.01 -7.32
C LYS A 85 9.19 -6.16 -6.50
N PHE A 86 10.03 -7.14 -6.11
CA PHE A 86 9.58 -8.28 -5.32
C PHE A 86 9.25 -7.87 -3.88
N LYS A 87 10.08 -7.00 -3.29
CA LYS A 87 9.83 -6.43 -1.96
C LYS A 87 8.56 -5.59 -2.00
N LEU A 88 8.41 -4.72 -2.99
CA LEU A 88 7.25 -3.85 -3.18
C LEU A 88 5.95 -4.66 -3.29
N ALA A 89 5.94 -5.72 -4.13
CA ALA A 89 4.79 -6.60 -4.29
C ALA A 89 4.45 -7.37 -3.02
N LYS A 90 5.47 -7.85 -2.29
CA LYS A 90 5.31 -8.56 -1.02
C LYS A 90 4.72 -7.66 0.06
N GLU A 91 5.25 -6.46 0.24
CA GLU A 91 4.75 -5.50 1.24
C GLU A 91 3.32 -5.07 0.96
N PHE A 92 2.99 -4.78 -0.30
CA PHE A 92 1.62 -4.45 -0.70
C PHE A 92 0.65 -5.58 -0.40
N LYS A 93 1.00 -6.82 -0.81
CA LYS A 93 0.17 -8.00 -0.55
C LYS A 93 0.01 -8.29 0.94
N ASN A 94 1.09 -8.16 1.71
CA ASN A 94 1.04 -8.41 3.16
C ASN A 94 0.11 -7.42 3.87
N TYR A 95 0.06 -6.16 3.43
CA TYR A 95 -0.75 -5.14 4.04
C TYR A 95 -2.20 -5.13 3.54
N TYR A 96 -2.40 -5.15 2.20
CA TYR A 96 -3.73 -5.06 1.59
C TYR A 96 -4.39 -6.42 1.33
N GLY A 97 -3.70 -7.54 1.56
CA GLY A 97 -4.22 -8.89 1.35
C GLY A 97 -4.33 -9.33 -0.11
N ILE A 98 -4.07 -8.44 -1.06
CA ILE A 98 -4.23 -8.64 -2.50
C ILE A 98 -2.94 -8.28 -3.25
N ALA A 99 -2.63 -9.01 -4.32
CA ALA A 99 -1.47 -8.68 -5.14
C ALA A 99 -1.65 -7.31 -5.86
N PRO A 100 -0.57 -6.51 -6.05
CA PRO A 100 -0.66 -5.17 -6.63
C PRO A 100 -1.41 -5.11 -7.96
N ILE A 101 -1.07 -5.98 -8.90
CA ILE A 101 -1.69 -5.99 -10.25
C ILE A 101 -3.16 -6.43 -10.17
N GLU A 102 -3.51 -7.33 -9.26
CA GLU A 102 -4.91 -7.70 -9.01
C GLU A 102 -5.70 -6.50 -8.46
N TYR A 103 -5.13 -5.74 -7.54
CA TYR A 103 -5.74 -4.50 -7.05
C TYR A 103 -5.98 -3.48 -8.18
N LEU A 104 -4.98 -3.26 -9.05
CA LEU A 104 -5.11 -2.39 -10.22
C LEU A 104 -6.23 -2.87 -11.17
N ILE A 105 -6.32 -4.18 -11.40
CA ILE A 105 -7.39 -4.78 -12.20
C ILE A 105 -8.76 -4.51 -11.57
N GLU A 106 -8.90 -4.71 -10.27
CA GLU A 106 -10.17 -4.44 -9.57
C GLU A 106 -10.56 -2.97 -9.67
N LYS A 107 -9.60 -2.05 -9.49
CA LYS A 107 -9.83 -0.62 -9.65
C LYS A 107 -10.32 -0.26 -11.06
N ARG A 108 -9.68 -0.82 -12.09
CA ARG A 108 -10.08 -0.64 -13.50
C ARG A 108 -11.49 -1.15 -13.78
N ILE A 109 -11.84 -2.30 -13.23
CA ILE A 109 -13.20 -2.86 -13.35
C ILE A 109 -14.24 -1.99 -12.64
N GLU A 110 -13.92 -1.42 -11.48
CA GLU A 110 -14.83 -0.48 -10.80
C GLU A 110 -15.09 0.78 -11.63
N VAL A 111 -14.03 1.37 -12.17
CA VAL A 111 -14.18 2.54 -13.06
C VAL A 111 -14.94 2.17 -14.32
N ALA A 112 -14.67 1.01 -14.93
CA ALA A 112 -15.40 0.53 -16.09
C ALA A 112 -16.90 0.36 -15.80
N LYS A 113 -17.27 -0.16 -14.62
CA LYS A 113 -18.70 -0.24 -14.19
C LYS A 113 -19.34 1.14 -14.15
N THR A 114 -18.66 2.13 -13.59
CA THR A 114 -19.15 3.51 -13.55
C THR A 114 -19.34 4.07 -14.94
N LEU A 115 -18.33 3.95 -15.82
CA LEU A 115 -18.41 4.43 -17.20
C LEU A 115 -19.51 3.74 -18.01
N LEU A 116 -19.68 2.43 -17.85
CA LEU A 116 -20.74 1.68 -18.51
C LEU A 116 -22.15 2.13 -18.06
N ALA A 117 -22.31 2.48 -16.80
CA ALA A 117 -23.60 2.92 -16.26
C ALA A 117 -23.94 4.37 -16.63
N SER A 118 -22.94 5.28 -16.64
CA SER A 118 -23.14 6.73 -16.72
C SER A 118 -22.83 7.36 -18.08
N SER A 119 -22.25 6.61 -19.04
CA SER A 119 -21.86 7.16 -20.35
C SER A 119 -22.40 6.35 -21.51
N GLN A 120 -22.37 6.99 -22.72
CA GLN A 120 -22.72 6.37 -23.99
C GLN A 120 -21.50 5.78 -24.73
N LYS A 121 -20.32 5.75 -24.10
CA LYS A 121 -19.10 5.19 -24.70
C LYS A 121 -19.31 3.75 -25.07
N THR A 122 -18.75 3.30 -26.18
CA THR A 122 -18.77 1.87 -26.56
C THR A 122 -18.00 1.02 -25.54
N VAL A 123 -18.24 -0.29 -25.52
CA VAL A 123 -17.50 -1.23 -24.65
C VAL A 123 -16.00 -1.14 -24.92
N THR A 124 -15.61 -1.00 -26.20
CA THR A 124 -14.21 -0.84 -26.60
C THR A 124 -13.62 0.47 -26.05
N GLN A 125 -14.33 1.60 -26.18
CA GLN A 125 -13.87 2.87 -25.62
C GLN A 125 -13.72 2.82 -24.10
N VAL A 126 -14.65 2.17 -23.38
CA VAL A 126 -14.52 1.98 -21.94
C VAL A 126 -13.29 1.13 -21.60
N GLY A 127 -13.03 0.07 -22.39
CA GLY A 127 -11.80 -0.73 -22.23
C GLY A 127 -10.54 0.11 -22.39
N MET A 128 -10.49 0.98 -23.40
CA MET A 128 -9.36 1.91 -23.62
C MET A 128 -9.20 2.91 -22.47
N ASP A 129 -10.28 3.51 -21.99
CA ASP A 129 -10.26 4.48 -20.88
C ASP A 129 -9.70 3.89 -19.57
N VAL A 130 -9.82 2.59 -19.38
CA VAL A 130 -9.27 1.88 -18.21
C VAL A 130 -7.97 1.13 -18.55
N SER A 131 -7.29 1.47 -19.65
CA SER A 131 -6.03 0.86 -20.08
C SER A 131 -6.11 -0.67 -20.26
N MET A 132 -7.23 -1.13 -20.82
CA MET A 132 -7.49 -2.52 -21.24
C MET A 132 -7.83 -2.53 -22.73
N GLU A 133 -6.83 -2.28 -23.57
CA GLU A 133 -7.00 -2.08 -25.03
C GLU A 133 -7.49 -3.32 -25.75
N ASN A 134 -7.12 -4.52 -25.28
CA ASN A 134 -7.60 -5.78 -25.84
C ASN A 134 -9.07 -6.00 -25.42
N THR A 135 -10.00 -5.60 -26.30
CA THR A 135 -11.44 -5.67 -26.02
C THR A 135 -11.93 -7.10 -25.68
N PRO A 136 -11.57 -8.18 -26.40
CA PRO A 136 -11.92 -9.55 -26.01
C PRO A 136 -11.45 -9.91 -24.59
N TYR A 137 -10.21 -9.56 -24.25
CA TYR A 137 -9.67 -9.77 -22.89
C TYR A 137 -10.45 -8.97 -21.85
N PHE A 138 -10.73 -7.69 -22.11
CA PHE A 138 -11.53 -6.84 -21.22
C PHE A 138 -12.92 -7.46 -20.97
N ILE A 139 -13.64 -7.88 -22.01
CA ILE A 139 -14.97 -8.48 -21.89
C ILE A 139 -14.92 -9.76 -21.03
N SER A 140 -13.95 -10.63 -21.29
CA SER A 140 -13.77 -11.88 -20.54
C SER A 140 -13.44 -11.61 -19.07
N LEU A 141 -12.52 -10.68 -18.82
CA LEU A 141 -12.11 -10.30 -17.47
C LEU A 141 -13.26 -9.65 -16.70
N PHE A 142 -13.98 -8.71 -17.31
CA PHE A 142 -15.14 -8.06 -16.72
C PHE A 142 -16.23 -9.10 -16.36
N LYS A 143 -16.54 -10.03 -17.28
CA LYS A 143 -17.50 -11.11 -17.01
C LYS A 143 -17.05 -11.98 -15.83
N ARG A 144 -15.77 -12.31 -15.75
CA ARG A 144 -15.23 -13.13 -14.65
C ARG A 144 -15.33 -12.41 -13.30
N ARG A 145 -15.10 -11.08 -13.26
CA ARG A 145 -15.11 -10.28 -12.02
C ARG A 145 -16.52 -9.84 -11.59
N VAL A 146 -17.40 -9.55 -12.54
CA VAL A 146 -18.73 -8.96 -12.30
C VAL A 146 -19.86 -9.98 -12.45
N GLY A 147 -19.57 -11.15 -13.03
CA GLY A 147 -20.55 -12.22 -13.30
C GLY A 147 -21.37 -12.03 -14.57
N GLN A 148 -21.24 -10.91 -15.28
CA GLN A 148 -21.99 -10.58 -16.49
C GLN A 148 -21.14 -9.76 -17.46
N THR A 149 -21.53 -9.79 -18.77
CA THR A 149 -20.78 -9.03 -19.80
C THR A 149 -20.96 -7.52 -19.63
N PRO A 150 -19.99 -6.68 -20.09
CA PRO A 150 -20.12 -5.23 -20.04
C PRO A 150 -21.40 -4.68 -20.67
N LEU A 151 -21.82 -5.23 -21.81
CA LEU A 151 -23.03 -4.82 -22.51
C LEU A 151 -24.29 -5.13 -21.68
N PHE A 152 -24.37 -6.33 -21.11
CA PHE A 152 -25.49 -6.72 -20.26
C PHE A 152 -25.54 -5.88 -18.97
N TYR A 153 -24.39 -5.61 -18.37
CA TYR A 153 -24.27 -4.73 -17.21
C TYR A 153 -24.84 -3.33 -17.52
N ARG A 154 -24.45 -2.72 -18.65
CA ARG A 154 -24.98 -1.44 -19.11
C ARG A 154 -26.49 -1.46 -19.23
N GLN A 155 -27.04 -2.43 -19.98
CA GLN A 155 -28.50 -2.54 -20.19
C GLN A 155 -29.26 -2.64 -18.87
N LYS A 156 -28.73 -3.40 -17.93
CA LYS A 156 -29.33 -3.55 -16.60
C LYS A 156 -29.32 -2.23 -15.82
N MET A 157 -28.21 -1.51 -15.83
CA MET A 157 -28.08 -0.24 -15.10
C MET A 157 -28.97 0.86 -15.70
N GLN A 158 -29.02 0.96 -17.02
CA GLN A 158 -29.85 1.95 -17.69
C GLN A 158 -31.35 1.70 -17.51
N ARG A 159 -31.79 0.44 -17.49
CA ARG A 159 -33.21 0.09 -17.19
C ARG A 159 -33.60 0.48 -15.76
N ASN A 160 -32.69 0.36 -14.81
CA ASN A 160 -32.97 0.69 -13.41
C ASN A 160 -32.97 2.23 -13.15
N CYS A 161 -32.47 3.03 -14.08
CA CYS A 161 -32.47 4.49 -14.01
C CYS A 161 -33.69 5.16 -14.67
N LEU A 162 -34.55 4.40 -15.38
CA LEU A 162 -35.81 4.95 -15.91
C LEU A 162 -36.86 4.91 -14.79
N PRO A 163 -37.43 6.07 -14.39
CA PRO A 163 -38.56 6.09 -13.47
C PRO A 163 -39.76 5.36 -14.16
N ARG A 164 -40.45 4.54 -13.38
CA ARG A 164 -41.72 3.96 -13.79
C ARG A 164 -42.80 5.04 -13.90
#